data_7ff0854a4874e162f7dc1cd2d87891dd
#
_entry.id   7ff0854a4874e162f7dc1cd2d87891dd
#
_cell.length_a   1.000
_cell.length_b   1.000
_cell.length_c   1.000
_cell.angle_alpha   90.00
_cell.angle_beta   90.00
_cell.angle_gamma   90.00
#
_symmetry.space_group_name_H-M   'P 1'
#
loop_
_entity.id
_entity.type
_entity.pdbx_description
1 polymer ?
#
loop_
_entity_poly.entity_id
_entity_poly.type
_entity_poly.pdbx_seq_one_letter_code
_entity_poly.pdbx_strand_id
1 'polypeptide(L)'
;SVVTVTGDVVERQEGTRNPDLATGDIEVRAREFVVQSAAAVLPFQVAGHENYPEDLRLKYRYIDLRRDSVHRNMLLRAHGIQSMRRRMTDLGFIELQTPILTASSPEGARDFLVPARLHPGKFYALPQAPQQFKQLAMVAGFDRYFQIAPCFRDEASRADRSPGEFYQLDFEMAFATQDEVFATLENVMSGLFTEFGNGRTVSQAPFEQIPYARAMNVYGSDKPDLRNPLLISDVTEEFSNSGFGLFSRIAADGGEIRAIPAPGAGDKSRGFFDKLNTWAREAGAGGLGYIIFAEDGGKGPIAKNLEADRVEAIRAKLGLKAGDAVFFAAGKGDDVVKFSGLVRTRIAEELGRAIALHVPAEAEARGDHVGEVRLR
;
A
#
# COMPACT_ATOMS: atom_id res chain seq x y z
N SER A 1 1.98 -32.08 19.68
CA SER A 1 2.48 -33.46 19.50
C SER A 1 2.24 -33.93 18.09
N VAL A 2 3.07 -34.86 17.60
CA VAL A 2 2.85 -35.61 16.36
C VAL A 2 2.32 -37.00 16.75
N VAL A 3 1.26 -37.39 16.11
CA VAL A 3 0.60 -38.66 16.41
C VAL A 3 0.34 -39.46 15.14
N THR A 4 0.35 -40.77 15.25
CA THR A 4 -0.15 -41.69 14.23
C THR A 4 -1.43 -42.33 14.75
N VAL A 5 -2.48 -42.29 13.94
CA VAL A 5 -3.76 -42.91 14.25
C VAL A 5 -4.05 -43.95 13.18
N THR A 6 -4.30 -45.18 13.62
CA THR A 6 -4.76 -46.27 12.76
C THR A 6 -6.22 -46.59 13.14
N GLY A 7 -7.11 -46.59 12.16
CA GLY A 7 -8.53 -46.81 12.44
C GLY A 7 -9.38 -46.88 11.18
N ASP A 8 -10.70 -46.96 11.40
CA ASP A 8 -11.71 -47.00 10.35
C ASP A 8 -12.23 -45.60 10.06
N VAL A 9 -12.30 -45.23 8.79
CA VAL A 9 -12.99 -44.01 8.36
C VAL A 9 -14.48 -44.30 8.32
N VAL A 10 -15.26 -43.54 9.08
CA VAL A 10 -16.70 -43.68 9.17
C VAL A 10 -17.38 -42.32 8.96
N GLU A 11 -18.65 -42.32 8.55
CA GLU A 11 -19.43 -41.09 8.50
C GLU A 11 -19.67 -40.55 9.92
N ARG A 12 -19.64 -39.24 10.09
CA ARG A 12 -20.03 -38.61 11.34
C ARG A 12 -21.52 -38.78 11.58
N GLN A 13 -21.87 -38.92 12.85
CA GLN A 13 -23.29 -38.99 13.25
C GLN A 13 -23.98 -37.66 12.89
N GLU A 14 -25.28 -37.76 12.62
CA GLU A 14 -26.13 -36.61 12.38
C GLU A 14 -26.04 -35.64 13.56
N GLY A 15 -25.76 -34.35 13.27
CA GLY A 15 -25.50 -33.30 14.29
C GLY A 15 -24.04 -33.14 14.73
N THR A 16 -23.11 -34.03 14.33
CA THR A 16 -21.66 -33.87 14.59
C THR A 16 -20.86 -33.50 13.31
N ARG A 17 -21.55 -33.38 12.18
CA ARG A 17 -20.93 -32.91 10.92
C ARG A 17 -20.46 -31.48 11.08
N ASN A 18 -19.27 -31.20 10.59
CA ASN A 18 -18.67 -29.87 10.65
C ASN A 18 -18.46 -29.33 9.23
N PRO A 19 -19.34 -28.42 8.75
CA PRO A 19 -19.24 -27.84 7.40
C PRO A 19 -17.99 -26.98 7.19
N ASP A 20 -17.32 -26.56 8.27
CA ASP A 20 -16.11 -25.73 8.19
C ASP A 20 -14.83 -26.55 7.91
N LEU A 21 -14.93 -27.87 7.89
CA LEU A 21 -13.83 -28.77 7.59
C LEU A 21 -14.04 -29.47 6.26
N ALA A 22 -13.01 -29.53 5.42
CA ALA A 22 -13.05 -30.24 4.13
C ALA A 22 -13.40 -31.74 4.27
N THR A 23 -13.11 -32.32 5.42
CA THR A 23 -13.43 -33.72 5.77
C THR A 23 -14.49 -33.80 6.90
N GLY A 24 -15.31 -32.76 7.02
CA GLY A 24 -16.24 -32.60 8.15
C GLY A 24 -17.41 -33.61 8.18
N ASP A 25 -17.64 -34.35 7.09
CA ASP A 25 -18.67 -35.42 7.02
C ASP A 25 -18.15 -36.76 7.54
N ILE A 26 -16.86 -36.93 7.69
CA ILE A 26 -16.22 -38.19 8.12
C ILE A 26 -15.39 -38.00 9.37
N GLU A 27 -15.14 -39.10 10.08
CA GLU A 27 -14.20 -39.16 11.22
C GLU A 27 -13.42 -40.47 11.20
N VAL A 28 -12.29 -40.51 11.92
CA VAL A 28 -11.52 -41.75 12.12
C VAL A 28 -11.85 -42.34 13.47
N ARG A 29 -12.46 -43.51 13.48
CA ARG A 29 -12.62 -44.31 14.69
C ARG A 29 -11.31 -45.04 14.97
N ALA A 30 -10.52 -44.47 15.89
CA ALA A 30 -9.19 -44.97 16.20
C ALA A 30 -9.22 -46.38 16.82
N ARG A 31 -8.42 -47.30 16.27
CA ARG A 31 -8.08 -48.58 16.87
C ARG A 31 -6.74 -48.53 17.59
N GLU A 32 -5.81 -47.73 17.07
CA GLU A 32 -4.49 -47.52 17.63
C GLU A 32 -4.14 -46.05 17.60
N PHE A 33 -3.50 -45.58 18.65
CA PHE A 33 -3.04 -44.20 18.79
C PHE A 33 -1.62 -44.19 19.35
N VAL A 34 -0.65 -43.73 18.51
CA VAL A 34 0.76 -43.68 18.87
C VAL A 34 1.24 -42.26 18.88
N VAL A 35 1.77 -41.80 19.99
CA VAL A 35 2.46 -40.49 20.08
C VAL A 35 3.86 -40.66 19.53
N GLN A 36 4.13 -40.16 18.34
CA GLN A 36 5.44 -40.18 17.69
C GLN A 36 6.40 -39.14 18.32
N SER A 37 5.87 -37.98 18.69
CA SER A 37 6.66 -36.92 19.33
C SER A 37 5.74 -36.09 20.22
N ALA A 38 6.05 -36.06 21.50
CA ALA A 38 5.35 -35.22 22.48
C ALA A 38 5.80 -33.75 22.37
N ALA A 39 4.84 -32.84 22.32
CA ALA A 39 5.13 -31.40 22.35
C ALA A 39 5.06 -30.87 23.80
N ALA A 40 5.92 -29.93 24.11
CA ALA A 40 5.78 -29.09 25.30
C ALA A 40 4.57 -28.13 25.18
N VAL A 41 4.24 -27.46 26.26
CA VAL A 41 3.19 -26.43 26.23
C VAL A 41 3.58 -25.32 25.27
N LEU A 42 2.67 -24.97 24.37
CA LEU A 42 2.92 -23.93 23.37
C LEU A 42 2.84 -22.53 24.04
N PRO A 43 3.69 -21.57 23.61
CA PRO A 43 3.65 -20.20 24.12
C PRO A 43 2.36 -19.45 23.72
N PHE A 44 1.69 -19.90 22.66
CA PHE A 44 0.39 -19.41 22.18
C PHE A 44 -0.29 -20.44 21.30
N GLN A 45 -1.59 -20.26 21.07
CA GLN A 45 -2.40 -21.16 20.25
C GLN A 45 -2.04 -21.03 18.78
N VAL A 46 -1.92 -22.15 18.07
CA VAL A 46 -1.70 -22.20 16.62
C VAL A 46 -3.05 -22.08 15.88
N ALA A 47 -4.08 -22.75 16.40
CA ALA A 47 -5.44 -22.68 15.85
C ALA A 47 -6.18 -21.43 16.34
N GLY A 48 -7.14 -20.94 15.53
CA GLY A 48 -7.97 -19.79 15.88
C GLY A 48 -7.42 -18.44 15.34
N HIS A 49 -8.18 -17.39 15.63
CA HIS A 49 -7.95 -16.03 15.11
C HIS A 49 -7.42 -15.04 16.16
N GLU A 50 -6.98 -15.53 17.31
CA GLU A 50 -6.49 -14.67 18.39
C GLU A 50 -5.26 -13.88 17.95
N ASN A 51 -5.22 -12.61 18.36
CA ASN A 51 -4.06 -11.75 18.14
C ASN A 51 -3.09 -11.89 19.32
N TYR A 52 -1.83 -12.11 19.01
CA TYR A 52 -0.74 -12.17 19.98
C TYR A 52 0.23 -11.02 19.76
N PRO A 53 0.91 -10.53 20.83
CA PRO A 53 1.94 -9.49 20.72
C PRO A 53 3.02 -9.86 19.71
N GLU A 54 3.50 -8.88 18.95
CA GLU A 54 4.45 -9.10 17.87
C GLU A 54 5.78 -9.67 18.35
N ASP A 55 6.29 -9.17 19.48
CA ASP A 55 7.51 -9.66 20.13
C ASP A 55 7.45 -11.15 20.47
N LEU A 56 6.29 -11.62 20.98
CA LEU A 56 6.06 -13.03 21.27
C LEU A 56 6.02 -13.86 19.97
N ARG A 57 5.36 -13.36 18.95
CA ARG A 57 5.25 -14.01 17.64
C ARG A 57 6.61 -14.09 16.93
N LEU A 58 7.43 -13.04 17.02
CA LEU A 58 8.79 -13.03 16.47
C LEU A 58 9.72 -13.96 17.23
N LYS A 59 9.65 -13.98 18.58
CA LYS A 59 10.44 -14.89 19.42
C LYS A 59 10.18 -16.36 19.07
N TYR A 60 8.93 -16.72 18.81
CA TYR A 60 8.52 -18.09 18.46
C TYR A 60 8.03 -18.18 17.00
N ARG A 61 8.76 -17.55 16.08
CA ARG A 61 8.38 -17.41 14.67
C ARG A 61 8.02 -18.74 14.00
N TYR A 62 8.73 -19.82 14.31
CA TYR A 62 8.48 -21.17 13.81
C TYR A 62 7.12 -21.75 14.24
N ILE A 63 6.58 -21.29 15.38
CA ILE A 63 5.22 -21.63 15.81
C ILE A 63 4.20 -20.71 15.13
N ASP A 64 4.48 -19.41 15.05
CA ASP A 64 3.61 -18.44 14.38
C ASP A 64 3.38 -18.78 12.90
N LEU A 65 4.41 -19.28 12.21
CA LEU A 65 4.32 -19.75 10.82
C LEU A 65 3.38 -20.96 10.61
N ARG A 66 2.99 -21.64 11.67
CA ARG A 66 1.99 -22.75 11.62
C ARG A 66 0.54 -22.24 11.67
N ARG A 67 0.32 -20.97 12.00
CA ARG A 67 -1.02 -20.38 12.01
C ARG A 67 -1.48 -20.19 10.57
N ASP A 68 -2.71 -20.56 10.27
CA ASP A 68 -3.24 -20.61 8.90
C ASP A 68 -3.09 -19.29 8.13
N SER A 69 -3.37 -18.15 8.77
CA SER A 69 -3.23 -16.84 8.14
C SER A 69 -1.78 -16.53 7.76
N VAL A 70 -0.84 -16.81 8.66
CA VAL A 70 0.59 -16.56 8.45
C VAL A 70 1.16 -17.54 7.43
N HIS A 71 0.76 -18.82 7.54
CA HIS A 71 1.16 -19.87 6.60
C HIS A 71 0.70 -19.54 5.17
N ARG A 72 -0.57 -19.17 4.99
CA ARG A 72 -1.12 -18.73 3.68
C ARG A 72 -0.32 -17.54 3.10
N ASN A 73 0.02 -16.55 3.93
CA ASN A 73 0.82 -15.42 3.47
C ASN A 73 2.21 -15.84 2.97
N MET A 74 2.85 -16.80 3.65
CA MET A 74 4.13 -17.33 3.21
C MET A 74 4.03 -18.11 1.90
N LEU A 75 2.97 -18.91 1.73
CA LEU A 75 2.69 -19.60 0.47
C LEU A 75 2.39 -18.61 -0.66
N LEU A 76 1.57 -17.60 -0.39
CA LEU A 76 1.27 -16.53 -1.36
C LEU A 76 2.56 -15.84 -1.83
N ARG A 77 3.46 -15.48 -0.90
CA ARG A 77 4.77 -14.90 -1.24
C ARG A 77 5.61 -15.85 -2.10
N ALA A 78 5.67 -17.13 -1.73
CA ALA A 78 6.44 -18.13 -2.48
C ALA A 78 5.92 -18.31 -3.92
N HIS A 79 4.60 -18.45 -4.07
CA HIS A 79 3.96 -18.58 -5.39
C HIS A 79 4.08 -17.29 -6.21
N GLY A 80 3.95 -16.13 -5.59
CA GLY A 80 4.15 -14.83 -6.25
C GLY A 80 5.56 -14.69 -6.82
N ILE A 81 6.60 -15.05 -6.05
CA ILE A 81 7.99 -15.06 -6.53
C ILE A 81 8.16 -16.05 -7.69
N GLN A 82 7.60 -17.24 -7.58
CA GLN A 82 7.66 -18.25 -8.66
C GLN A 82 6.98 -17.74 -9.93
N SER A 83 5.83 -17.09 -9.81
CA SER A 83 5.12 -16.49 -10.95
C SER A 83 5.93 -15.37 -11.60
N MET A 84 6.55 -14.49 -10.81
CA MET A 84 7.44 -13.46 -11.36
C MET A 84 8.61 -14.07 -12.16
N ARG A 85 9.27 -15.10 -11.62
CA ARG A 85 10.36 -15.80 -12.35
C ARG A 85 9.87 -16.37 -13.67
N ARG A 86 8.75 -17.10 -13.66
CA ARG A 86 8.18 -17.66 -14.88
C ARG A 86 7.93 -16.59 -15.93
N ARG A 87 7.27 -15.49 -15.55
CA ARG A 87 6.95 -14.40 -16.46
C ARG A 87 8.17 -13.71 -17.02
N MET A 88 9.19 -13.47 -16.19
CA MET A 88 10.46 -12.90 -16.68
C MET A 88 11.18 -13.84 -17.64
N THR A 89 11.21 -15.14 -17.34
CA THR A 89 11.81 -16.14 -18.22
C THR A 89 11.06 -16.25 -19.55
N ASP A 90 9.72 -16.23 -19.51
CA ASP A 90 8.87 -16.27 -20.72
C ASP A 90 9.09 -15.03 -21.62
N LEU A 91 9.47 -13.89 -21.03
CA LEU A 91 9.87 -12.68 -21.76
C LEU A 91 11.33 -12.69 -22.24
N GLY A 92 12.03 -13.80 -22.08
CA GLY A 92 13.41 -14.01 -22.54
C GLY A 92 14.49 -13.44 -21.63
N PHE A 93 14.17 -13.14 -20.37
CA PHE A 93 15.16 -12.71 -19.38
C PHE A 93 15.89 -13.90 -18.78
N ILE A 94 17.17 -13.70 -18.48
CA ILE A 94 18.06 -14.66 -17.82
C ILE A 94 18.22 -14.27 -16.36
N GLU A 95 17.92 -15.18 -15.43
CA GLU A 95 18.16 -14.95 -14.01
C GLU A 95 19.64 -15.16 -13.69
N LEU A 96 20.33 -14.12 -13.25
CA LEU A 96 21.70 -14.19 -12.76
C LEU A 96 21.72 -13.82 -11.28
N GLN A 97 22.50 -14.56 -10.49
CA GLN A 97 22.73 -14.23 -9.09
C GLN A 97 24.03 -13.43 -8.95
N THR A 98 23.96 -12.34 -8.22
CA THR A 98 25.09 -11.43 -7.97
C THR A 98 25.67 -11.65 -6.57
N PRO A 99 26.96 -11.30 -6.33
CA PRO A 99 27.57 -11.43 -5.02
C PRO A 99 26.85 -10.62 -3.94
N ILE A 100 26.72 -11.23 -2.74
CA ILE A 100 26.16 -10.57 -1.55
C ILE A 100 27.26 -9.91 -0.71
N LEU A 101 28.43 -10.55 -0.59
CA LEU A 101 29.61 -9.92 0.02
C LEU A 101 30.34 -9.11 -1.04
N THR A 102 30.18 -7.79 -1.02
CA THR A 102 30.70 -6.90 -2.06
C THR A 102 31.41 -5.68 -1.46
N ALA A 103 31.84 -4.76 -2.29
CA ALA A 103 32.29 -3.45 -1.86
C ALA A 103 31.11 -2.51 -1.66
N SER A 104 31.28 -1.47 -0.83
CA SER A 104 30.32 -0.38 -0.70
C SER A 104 30.01 0.23 -2.07
N SER A 105 28.74 0.50 -2.33
CA SER A 105 28.28 1.22 -3.52
C SER A 105 27.51 2.48 -3.12
N PRO A 106 27.64 3.58 -3.88
CA PRO A 106 27.02 4.86 -3.54
C PRO A 106 25.54 4.91 -3.96
N GLU A 107 24.71 4.02 -3.41
CA GLU A 107 23.27 3.89 -3.73
C GLU A 107 22.37 4.82 -2.90
N GLY A 108 22.96 5.63 -2.02
CA GLY A 108 22.24 6.65 -1.24
C GLY A 108 21.77 6.24 0.14
N ALA A 109 21.68 4.94 0.47
CA ALA A 109 21.44 4.44 1.82
C ALA A 109 22.75 4.16 2.57
N ARG A 110 22.67 3.82 3.87
CA ARG A 110 23.82 3.32 4.62
C ARG A 110 23.98 1.83 4.41
N ASP A 111 25.25 1.37 4.33
CA ASP A 111 25.59 -0.02 4.17
C ASP A 111 25.57 -0.78 5.49
N PHE A 112 25.10 -2.03 5.47
CA PHE A 112 25.49 -3.01 6.46
C PHE A 112 26.91 -3.52 6.16
N LEU A 113 27.80 -3.44 7.15
CA LEU A 113 29.21 -3.80 7.00
C LEU A 113 29.50 -5.15 7.66
N VAL A 114 30.27 -5.97 6.94
CA VAL A 114 30.76 -7.28 7.43
C VAL A 114 32.28 -7.22 7.57
N PRO A 115 32.87 -7.36 8.78
CA PRO A 115 34.30 -7.35 8.95
C PRO A 115 35.00 -8.45 8.16
N ALA A 116 36.07 -8.10 7.43
CA ALA A 116 36.87 -9.05 6.68
C ALA A 116 37.93 -9.71 7.56
N ARG A 117 37.72 -10.96 7.95
CA ARG A 117 38.65 -11.70 8.85
C ARG A 117 40.07 -11.80 8.28
N LEU A 118 40.20 -12.02 6.96
CA LEU A 118 41.51 -12.17 6.30
C LEU A 118 42.21 -10.84 5.99
N HIS A 119 41.50 -9.72 6.16
CA HIS A 119 42.02 -8.38 5.88
C HIS A 119 41.69 -7.45 7.05
N PRO A 120 42.48 -7.44 8.13
CA PRO A 120 42.22 -6.59 9.30
C PRO A 120 42.04 -5.11 8.91
N GLY A 121 41.02 -4.46 9.45
CA GLY A 121 40.65 -3.06 9.15
C GLY A 121 39.87 -2.85 7.85
N LYS A 122 39.57 -3.93 7.10
CA LYS A 122 38.71 -3.89 5.90
C LYS A 122 37.35 -4.57 6.17
N PHE A 123 36.36 -4.13 5.38
CA PHE A 123 34.98 -4.60 5.48
C PHE A 123 34.46 -4.95 4.09
N TYR A 124 33.58 -5.93 4.04
CA TYR A 124 32.63 -6.11 2.97
C TYR A 124 31.37 -5.28 3.28
N ALA A 125 30.66 -4.87 2.26
CA ALA A 125 29.32 -4.32 2.38
C ALA A 125 28.28 -5.34 1.88
N LEU A 126 27.08 -5.33 2.46
CA LEU A 126 25.92 -6.02 1.89
C LEU A 126 25.30 -5.12 0.81
N PRO A 127 24.80 -5.68 -0.31
CA PRO A 127 24.34 -4.87 -1.44
C PRO A 127 23.04 -4.14 -1.11
N GLN A 128 22.98 -2.85 -1.41
CA GLN A 128 21.74 -2.06 -1.35
C GLN A 128 20.84 -2.36 -2.56
N ALA A 129 21.42 -2.69 -3.68
CA ALA A 129 20.85 -3.18 -4.93
C ALA A 129 21.98 -3.75 -5.80
N PRO A 130 21.73 -4.63 -6.79
CA PRO A 130 22.76 -5.21 -7.67
C PRO A 130 23.16 -4.26 -8.82
N GLN A 131 23.10 -2.93 -8.64
CA GLN A 131 23.22 -1.94 -9.71
C GLN A 131 24.48 -2.07 -10.56
N GLN A 132 25.65 -2.20 -9.93
CA GLN A 132 26.90 -2.33 -10.66
C GLN A 132 27.01 -3.65 -11.40
N PHE A 133 26.55 -4.73 -10.78
CA PHE A 133 26.62 -6.07 -11.35
C PHE A 133 25.69 -6.23 -12.56
N LYS A 134 24.49 -5.67 -12.52
CA LYS A 134 23.59 -5.74 -13.67
C LYS A 134 24.11 -4.93 -14.87
N GLN A 135 24.76 -3.79 -14.63
CA GLN A 135 25.45 -3.05 -15.69
C GLN A 135 26.59 -3.85 -16.31
N LEU A 136 27.39 -4.56 -15.48
CA LEU A 136 28.44 -5.44 -15.97
C LEU A 136 27.86 -6.64 -16.73
N ALA A 137 26.69 -7.14 -16.36
CA ALA A 137 25.99 -8.18 -17.13
C ALA A 137 25.61 -7.68 -18.53
N MET A 138 25.13 -6.43 -18.67
CA MET A 138 24.90 -5.82 -19.99
C MET A 138 26.19 -5.72 -20.82
N VAL A 139 27.28 -5.26 -20.20
CA VAL A 139 28.61 -5.20 -20.86
C VAL A 139 29.08 -6.59 -21.28
N ALA A 140 28.75 -7.64 -20.51
CA ALA A 140 29.09 -9.03 -20.81
C ALA A 140 28.18 -9.67 -21.88
N GLY A 141 27.21 -8.92 -22.45
CA GLY A 141 26.33 -9.37 -23.53
C GLY A 141 25.08 -10.11 -23.08
N PHE A 142 24.66 -9.95 -21.83
CA PHE A 142 23.35 -10.44 -21.36
C PHE A 142 22.30 -9.35 -21.61
N ASP A 143 21.66 -9.33 -22.77
CA ASP A 143 20.75 -8.26 -23.20
C ASP A 143 19.48 -8.15 -22.35
N ARG A 144 19.10 -9.20 -21.63
CA ARG A 144 17.94 -9.23 -20.73
C ARG A 144 18.30 -9.99 -19.45
N TYR A 145 18.59 -9.24 -18.41
CA TYR A 145 18.91 -9.75 -17.08
C TYR A 145 17.74 -9.54 -16.12
N PHE A 146 17.55 -10.48 -15.19
CA PHE A 146 16.77 -10.23 -13.99
C PHE A 146 17.30 -11.01 -12.79
N GLN A 147 16.87 -10.60 -11.61
CA GLN A 147 17.12 -11.28 -10.34
C GLN A 147 16.02 -10.96 -9.34
N ILE A 148 15.65 -11.92 -8.50
CA ILE A 148 14.96 -11.63 -7.23
C ILE A 148 16.06 -11.34 -6.21
N ALA A 149 16.49 -10.08 -6.16
CA ALA A 149 17.70 -9.65 -5.49
C ALA A 149 17.48 -9.40 -4.00
N PRO A 150 18.23 -10.02 -3.09
CA PRO A 150 18.28 -9.60 -1.70
C PRO A 150 18.97 -8.24 -1.60
N CYS A 151 18.32 -7.30 -0.94
CA CYS A 151 18.80 -5.94 -0.76
C CYS A 151 18.80 -5.58 0.72
N PHE A 152 19.82 -4.81 1.13
CA PHE A 152 20.08 -4.45 2.51
C PHE A 152 20.32 -2.95 2.63
N ARG A 153 19.57 -2.27 3.52
CA ARG A 153 19.72 -0.83 3.77
C ARG A 153 19.66 -0.57 5.25
N ASP A 154 20.73 -0.01 5.81
CA ASP A 154 20.79 0.36 7.24
C ASP A 154 20.13 1.72 7.45
N GLU A 155 18.82 1.71 7.36
CA GLU A 155 17.94 2.86 7.56
C GLU A 155 16.98 2.58 8.72
N ALA A 156 16.31 3.63 9.21
CA ALA A 156 15.26 3.48 10.21
C ALA A 156 14.15 2.57 9.65
N SER A 157 14.14 1.33 10.08
CA SER A 157 13.17 0.35 9.61
C SER A 157 11.76 0.71 10.08
N ARG A 158 10.81 0.57 9.18
CA ARG A 158 9.39 0.66 9.47
C ARG A 158 8.80 -0.73 9.27
N ALA A 159 8.29 -1.34 10.34
CA ALA A 159 7.76 -2.70 10.33
C ALA A 159 6.72 -2.95 9.24
N ASP A 160 5.99 -1.90 8.84
CA ASP A 160 4.91 -1.96 7.86
C ASP A 160 5.37 -1.84 6.40
N ARG A 161 6.61 -1.37 6.09
CA ARG A 161 6.99 -1.09 4.71
C ARG A 161 8.47 -1.04 4.35
N SER A 162 9.36 -1.01 5.30
CA SER A 162 10.79 -0.82 5.01
C SER A 162 11.66 -1.56 6.03
N PRO A 163 11.67 -2.91 5.99
CA PRO A 163 12.65 -3.68 6.74
C PRO A 163 14.06 -3.40 6.18
N GLY A 164 15.08 -3.51 7.02
CA GLY A 164 16.48 -3.34 6.60
C GLY A 164 16.93 -4.37 5.56
N GLU A 165 16.24 -5.52 5.48
CA GLU A 165 16.41 -6.56 4.46
C GLU A 165 15.11 -6.74 3.67
N PHE A 166 15.18 -6.69 2.34
CA PHE A 166 14.03 -6.90 1.45
C PHE A 166 14.49 -7.48 0.11
N TYR A 167 13.53 -7.88 -0.72
CA TYR A 167 13.80 -8.44 -2.05
C TYR A 167 13.21 -7.55 -3.13
N GLN A 168 13.98 -7.35 -4.20
CA GLN A 168 13.55 -6.63 -5.40
C GLN A 168 13.42 -7.60 -6.58
N LEU A 169 12.36 -7.45 -7.38
CA LEU A 169 12.44 -7.87 -8.77
C LEU A 169 13.28 -6.82 -9.49
N ASP A 170 14.55 -7.12 -9.65
CA ASP A 170 15.51 -6.27 -10.35
C ASP A 170 15.72 -6.79 -11.76
N PHE A 171 15.69 -5.94 -12.78
CA PHE A 171 15.93 -6.33 -14.15
C PHE A 171 16.58 -5.20 -14.95
N GLU A 172 17.28 -5.59 -16.01
CA GLU A 172 17.95 -4.66 -16.92
C GLU A 172 17.78 -5.14 -18.36
N MET A 173 17.65 -4.19 -19.29
CA MET A 173 17.47 -4.43 -20.71
C MET A 173 18.49 -3.62 -21.50
N ALA A 174 19.25 -4.27 -22.39
CA ALA A 174 20.08 -3.59 -23.37
C ALA A 174 19.24 -3.10 -24.55
N PHE A 175 19.67 -2.01 -25.19
CA PHE A 175 19.05 -1.44 -26.40
C PHE A 175 17.56 -1.12 -26.27
N ALA A 176 17.07 -0.82 -25.07
CA ALA A 176 15.67 -0.60 -24.77
C ALA A 176 15.37 0.88 -24.50
N THR A 177 14.21 1.31 -24.94
CA THR A 177 13.62 2.61 -24.61
C THR A 177 12.85 2.55 -23.28
N GLN A 178 12.50 3.69 -22.72
CA GLN A 178 11.64 3.79 -21.54
C GLN A 178 10.30 3.04 -21.73
N ASP A 179 9.68 3.19 -22.89
CA ASP A 179 8.37 2.59 -23.17
C ASP A 179 8.45 1.05 -23.23
N GLU A 180 9.55 0.50 -23.73
CA GLU A 180 9.80 -0.95 -23.73
C GLU A 180 10.01 -1.51 -22.32
N VAL A 181 10.66 -0.75 -21.45
CA VAL A 181 10.80 -1.11 -20.03
C VAL A 181 9.43 -1.08 -19.34
N PHE A 182 8.62 -0.06 -19.58
CA PHE A 182 7.26 0.02 -19.05
C PHE A 182 6.38 -1.14 -19.54
N ALA A 183 6.37 -1.43 -20.83
CA ALA A 183 5.60 -2.54 -21.40
C ALA A 183 5.99 -3.90 -20.81
N THR A 184 7.28 -4.10 -20.55
CA THR A 184 7.81 -5.30 -19.88
C THR A 184 7.25 -5.42 -18.46
N LEU A 185 7.35 -4.34 -17.66
CA LEU A 185 6.88 -4.32 -16.29
C LEU A 185 5.36 -4.48 -16.20
N GLU A 186 4.62 -3.80 -17.07
CA GLU A 186 3.16 -3.88 -17.14
C GLU A 186 2.67 -5.31 -17.41
N ASN A 187 3.34 -6.03 -18.31
CA ASN A 187 3.04 -7.43 -18.60
C ASN A 187 3.19 -8.31 -17.35
N VAL A 188 4.33 -8.18 -16.65
CA VAL A 188 4.61 -8.95 -15.45
C VAL A 188 3.62 -8.62 -14.33
N MET A 189 3.39 -7.32 -14.06
CA MET A 189 2.55 -6.87 -12.95
C MET A 189 1.07 -7.16 -13.19
N SER A 190 0.55 -6.88 -14.38
CA SER A 190 -0.83 -7.19 -14.74
C SER A 190 -1.12 -8.68 -14.58
N GLY A 191 -0.22 -9.53 -15.08
CA GLY A 191 -0.36 -10.97 -14.93
C GLY A 191 -0.27 -11.46 -13.49
N LEU A 192 0.64 -10.90 -12.70
CA LEU A 192 0.80 -11.23 -11.27
C LEU A 192 -0.47 -10.86 -10.47
N PHE A 193 -0.97 -9.64 -10.66
CA PHE A 193 -2.19 -9.20 -9.98
C PHE A 193 -3.43 -9.99 -10.42
N THR A 194 -3.51 -10.37 -11.68
CA THR A 194 -4.60 -11.24 -12.16
C THR A 194 -4.55 -12.62 -11.50
N GLU A 195 -3.35 -13.22 -11.40
CA GLU A 195 -3.15 -14.55 -10.83
C GLU A 195 -3.43 -14.59 -9.32
N PHE A 196 -3.07 -13.54 -8.58
CA PHE A 196 -3.17 -13.49 -7.11
C PHE A 196 -4.19 -12.47 -6.58
N GLY A 197 -4.95 -11.83 -7.46
CA GLY A 197 -5.93 -10.80 -7.09
C GLY A 197 -7.17 -11.32 -6.37
N ASN A 198 -7.35 -12.63 -6.25
CA ASN A 198 -8.50 -13.27 -5.60
C ASN A 198 -9.85 -12.75 -6.12
N GLY A 199 -9.99 -12.72 -7.46
CA GLY A 199 -11.19 -12.25 -8.15
C GLY A 199 -11.37 -10.72 -8.23
N ARG A 200 -10.42 -9.94 -7.71
CA ARG A 200 -10.47 -8.48 -7.84
C ARG A 200 -10.20 -8.04 -9.26
N THR A 201 -10.86 -6.97 -9.67
CA THR A 201 -10.60 -6.35 -10.98
C THR A 201 -9.20 -5.76 -11.01
N VAL A 202 -8.44 -6.11 -12.04
CA VAL A 202 -7.09 -5.60 -12.29
C VAL A 202 -7.16 -4.60 -13.44
N SER A 203 -6.48 -3.46 -13.30
CA SER A 203 -6.33 -2.48 -14.38
C SER A 203 -5.68 -3.13 -15.59
N GLN A 204 -6.23 -2.88 -16.77
CA GLN A 204 -5.66 -3.40 -18.01
C GLN A 204 -4.41 -2.61 -18.42
N ALA A 205 -3.44 -3.30 -19.00
CA ALA A 205 -2.31 -2.63 -19.64
C ALA A 205 -2.75 -2.05 -21.01
N PRO A 206 -2.15 -0.93 -21.47
CA PRO A 206 -1.12 -0.13 -20.77
C PRO A 206 -1.70 0.61 -19.57
N PHE A 207 -0.92 0.71 -18.49
CA PHE A 207 -1.34 1.46 -17.31
C PHE A 207 -1.32 2.97 -17.58
N GLU A 208 -2.15 3.72 -16.85
CA GLU A 208 -2.15 5.18 -16.96
C GLU A 208 -0.79 5.76 -16.55
N GLN A 209 -0.17 6.50 -17.46
CA GLN A 209 1.05 7.25 -17.19
C GLN A 209 0.68 8.63 -16.66
N ILE A 210 1.02 8.91 -15.42
CA ILE A 210 0.72 10.17 -14.75
C ILE A 210 2.00 11.00 -14.66
N PRO A 211 2.10 12.14 -15.39
CA PRO A 211 3.25 13.03 -15.25
C PRO A 211 3.40 13.54 -13.81
N TYR A 212 4.64 13.69 -13.33
CA TYR A 212 4.94 14.11 -11.96
C TYR A 212 4.18 15.38 -11.55
N ALA A 213 4.17 16.40 -12.42
CA ALA A 213 3.44 17.64 -12.14
C ALA A 213 1.93 17.39 -11.92
N ARG A 214 1.31 16.51 -12.73
CA ARG A 214 -0.09 16.12 -12.53
C ARG A 214 -0.27 15.34 -11.24
N ALA A 215 0.63 14.40 -10.92
CA ALA A 215 0.57 13.62 -9.71
C ALA A 215 0.58 14.53 -8.46
N MET A 216 1.48 15.50 -8.42
CA MET A 216 1.58 16.45 -7.32
C MET A 216 0.37 17.41 -7.27
N ASN A 217 -0.04 17.96 -8.42
CA ASN A 217 -1.11 18.95 -8.47
C ASN A 217 -2.50 18.38 -8.16
N VAL A 218 -2.79 17.18 -8.67
CA VAL A 218 -4.14 16.61 -8.62
C VAL A 218 -4.32 15.65 -7.43
N TYR A 219 -3.24 15.00 -7.01
CA TYR A 219 -3.31 14.00 -5.95
C TYR A 219 -2.48 14.36 -4.70
N GLY A 220 -1.57 15.33 -4.81
CA GLY A 220 -0.69 15.75 -3.71
C GLY A 220 0.35 14.70 -3.32
N SER A 221 0.69 13.79 -4.23
CA SER A 221 1.64 12.69 -3.98
C SER A 221 2.23 12.18 -5.29
N ASP A 222 3.52 11.83 -5.28
CA ASP A 222 4.20 11.11 -6.37
C ASP A 222 3.77 9.63 -6.47
N LYS A 223 2.97 9.14 -5.52
CA LYS A 223 2.44 7.77 -5.44
C LYS A 223 0.94 7.78 -5.16
N PRO A 224 0.11 8.30 -6.10
CA PRO A 224 -1.31 8.46 -5.86
C PRO A 224 -2.04 7.12 -5.78
N ASP A 225 -2.89 6.96 -4.77
CA ASP A 225 -3.89 5.90 -4.77
C ASP A 225 -5.07 6.32 -5.65
N LEU A 226 -5.18 5.72 -6.83
CA LEU A 226 -6.24 6.02 -7.80
C LEU A 226 -7.61 5.45 -7.41
N ARG A 227 -7.68 4.57 -6.42
CA ARG A 227 -8.95 4.07 -5.86
C ARG A 227 -9.68 5.16 -5.08
N ASN A 228 -8.95 6.16 -4.57
CA ASN A 228 -9.52 7.36 -4.00
C ASN A 228 -9.95 8.31 -5.14
N PRO A 229 -11.27 8.54 -5.33
CA PRO A 229 -11.77 9.31 -6.46
C PRO A 229 -11.66 10.82 -6.29
N LEU A 230 -11.23 11.30 -5.11
CA LEU A 230 -11.14 12.73 -4.83
C LEU A 230 -9.96 13.34 -5.59
N LEU A 231 -10.19 14.44 -6.29
CA LEU A 231 -9.18 15.18 -7.04
C LEU A 231 -9.00 16.56 -6.42
N ILE A 232 -7.75 16.95 -6.19
CA ILE A 232 -7.40 18.27 -5.69
C ILE A 232 -7.45 19.26 -6.85
N SER A 233 -7.98 20.47 -6.60
CA SER A 233 -8.00 21.55 -7.57
C SER A 233 -7.38 22.82 -6.97
N ASP A 234 -6.65 23.55 -7.80
CA ASP A 234 -6.17 24.89 -7.45
C ASP A 234 -7.33 25.89 -7.56
N VAL A 235 -7.57 26.63 -6.50
CA VAL A 235 -8.61 27.67 -6.40
C VAL A 235 -8.02 29.00 -5.91
N THR A 236 -6.75 29.22 -6.19
CA THR A 236 -6.03 30.43 -5.76
C THR A 236 -6.64 31.69 -6.37
N GLU A 237 -7.07 31.64 -7.63
CA GLU A 237 -7.72 32.75 -8.31
C GLU A 237 -9.01 33.18 -7.64
N GLU A 238 -9.82 32.24 -7.19
CA GLU A 238 -11.10 32.49 -6.51
C GLU A 238 -10.93 33.17 -5.16
N PHE A 239 -9.72 33.12 -4.58
CA PHE A 239 -9.38 33.82 -3.33
C PHE A 239 -8.53 35.07 -3.54
N SER A 240 -8.03 35.34 -4.74
CA SER A 240 -7.24 36.52 -5.04
C SER A 240 -8.11 37.80 -4.90
N ASN A 241 -7.67 38.74 -4.09
CA ASN A 241 -8.41 39.98 -3.79
C ASN A 241 -9.83 39.74 -3.27
N SER A 242 -10.07 38.65 -2.54
CA SER A 242 -11.37 38.31 -1.97
C SER A 242 -11.55 38.85 -0.57
N GLY A 243 -12.80 38.87 -0.09
CA GLY A 243 -13.16 39.25 1.29
C GLY A 243 -12.59 38.31 2.35
N PHE A 244 -12.18 37.08 1.99
CA PHE A 244 -11.52 36.16 2.94
C PHE A 244 -10.02 36.50 3.08
N GLY A 245 -9.72 37.52 3.89
CA GLY A 245 -8.42 38.17 3.98
C GLY A 245 -7.22 37.24 4.29
N LEU A 246 -7.43 36.07 4.93
CA LEU A 246 -6.34 35.13 5.19
C LEU A 246 -5.84 34.52 3.87
N PHE A 247 -6.73 33.96 3.06
CA PHE A 247 -6.34 33.31 1.80
C PHE A 247 -5.98 34.34 0.73
N SER A 248 -6.64 35.49 0.73
CA SER A 248 -6.30 36.62 -0.15
C SER A 248 -4.84 37.08 0.05
N ARG A 249 -4.35 37.13 1.28
CA ARG A 249 -2.94 37.44 1.57
C ARG A 249 -2.00 36.33 1.12
N ILE A 250 -2.36 35.05 1.37
CA ILE A 250 -1.54 33.92 0.91
C ILE A 250 -1.41 33.94 -0.60
N ALA A 251 -2.48 34.17 -1.35
CA ALA A 251 -2.47 34.30 -2.80
C ALA A 251 -1.58 35.50 -3.26
N ALA A 252 -1.75 36.67 -2.63
CA ALA A 252 -0.96 37.87 -2.95
C ALA A 252 0.55 37.64 -2.71
N ASP A 253 0.90 36.85 -1.71
CA ASP A 253 2.29 36.51 -1.37
C ASP A 253 2.85 35.36 -2.23
N GLY A 254 2.17 34.94 -3.31
CA GLY A 254 2.58 33.87 -4.21
C GLY A 254 2.42 32.46 -3.61
N GLY A 255 1.52 32.30 -2.65
CA GLY A 255 1.07 31.00 -2.17
C GLY A 255 -0.11 30.45 -2.95
N GLU A 256 -0.49 29.21 -2.67
CA GLU A 256 -1.57 28.49 -3.33
C GLU A 256 -2.68 28.13 -2.35
N ILE A 257 -3.92 28.10 -2.84
CA ILE A 257 -5.08 27.58 -2.14
C ILE A 257 -5.61 26.38 -2.92
N ARG A 258 -5.54 25.21 -2.30
CA ARG A 258 -5.93 23.96 -2.88
C ARG A 258 -7.23 23.45 -2.26
N ALA A 259 -8.20 23.15 -3.11
CA ALA A 259 -9.50 22.66 -2.73
C ALA A 259 -9.57 21.14 -2.83
N ILE A 260 -10.06 20.50 -1.78
CA ILE A 260 -10.24 19.05 -1.71
C ILE A 260 -11.74 18.77 -1.54
N PRO A 261 -12.41 18.19 -2.54
CA PRO A 261 -13.83 17.90 -2.48
C PRO A 261 -14.17 16.86 -1.42
N ALA A 262 -15.32 17.04 -0.76
CA ALA A 262 -15.88 16.12 0.21
C ALA A 262 -17.36 15.85 -0.10
N PRO A 263 -17.65 15.05 -1.13
CA PRO A 263 -19.01 14.77 -1.56
C PRO A 263 -19.82 14.07 -0.48
N GLY A 264 -21.04 14.57 -0.18
CA GLY A 264 -21.92 14.06 0.86
C GLY A 264 -21.51 14.40 2.29
N ALA A 265 -20.54 15.30 2.47
CA ALA A 265 -20.12 15.74 3.80
C ALA A 265 -20.97 16.88 4.36
N GLY A 266 -21.88 17.46 3.57
CA GLY A 266 -22.74 18.57 4.01
C GLY A 266 -23.64 18.23 5.17
N ASP A 267 -24.08 16.98 5.28
CA ASP A 267 -24.95 16.48 6.36
C ASP A 267 -24.17 16.03 7.61
N LYS A 268 -22.84 16.09 7.59
CA LYS A 268 -22.02 15.73 8.74
C LYS A 268 -22.14 16.77 9.86
N SER A 269 -22.04 16.32 11.10
CA SER A 269 -22.09 17.21 12.26
C SER A 269 -20.92 18.20 12.28
N ARG A 270 -21.07 19.32 12.96
CA ARG A 270 -19.98 20.28 13.19
C ARG A 270 -18.73 19.62 13.78
N GLY A 271 -18.90 18.63 14.66
CA GLY A 271 -17.79 17.87 15.26
C GLY A 271 -16.92 17.14 14.23
N PHE A 272 -17.47 16.74 13.08
CA PHE A 272 -16.72 16.16 11.97
C PHE A 272 -15.69 17.16 11.41
N PHE A 273 -16.11 18.39 11.15
CA PHE A 273 -15.23 19.44 10.62
C PHE A 273 -14.22 19.92 11.67
N ASP A 274 -14.64 20.04 12.94
CA ASP A 274 -13.77 20.43 14.04
C ASP A 274 -12.66 19.37 14.27
N LYS A 275 -12.99 18.08 14.20
CA LYS A 275 -12.03 16.96 14.28
C LYS A 275 -10.97 17.03 13.16
N LEU A 276 -11.38 17.28 11.92
CA LEU A 276 -10.47 17.41 10.79
C LEU A 276 -9.56 18.64 10.91
N ASN A 277 -10.09 19.75 11.41
CA ASN A 277 -9.28 20.95 11.66
C ASN A 277 -8.26 20.73 12.80
N THR A 278 -8.64 20.01 13.87
CA THR A 278 -7.71 19.64 14.94
C THR A 278 -6.60 18.73 14.41
N TRP A 279 -6.96 17.70 13.66
CA TRP A 279 -6.00 16.81 13.01
C TRP A 279 -5.03 17.56 12.07
N ALA A 280 -5.52 18.53 11.30
CA ALA A 280 -4.68 19.33 10.42
C ALA A 280 -3.62 20.13 11.20
N ARG A 281 -3.99 20.68 12.36
CA ARG A 281 -3.03 21.38 13.24
C ARG A 281 -1.99 20.45 13.86
N GLU A 282 -2.41 19.26 14.27
CA GLU A 282 -1.50 18.21 14.76
C GLU A 282 -0.54 17.74 13.65
N ALA A 283 -0.97 17.78 12.39
CA ALA A 283 -0.14 17.52 11.21
C ALA A 283 0.76 18.70 10.80
N GLY A 284 0.78 19.80 11.59
CA GLY A 284 1.68 20.95 11.38
C GLY A 284 1.11 22.05 10.48
N ALA A 285 -0.15 21.98 10.05
CA ALA A 285 -0.79 23.03 9.26
C ALA A 285 -1.41 24.11 10.16
N GLY A 286 -1.63 25.30 9.61
CA GLY A 286 -2.31 26.40 10.35
C GLY A 286 -3.80 26.14 10.65
N GLY A 287 -4.39 25.15 10.01
CA GLY A 287 -5.77 24.72 10.12
C GLY A 287 -6.29 24.19 8.78
N LEU A 288 -7.55 23.75 8.80
CA LEU A 288 -8.26 23.25 7.61
C LEU A 288 -9.61 23.95 7.49
N GLY A 289 -9.68 24.94 6.59
CA GLY A 289 -10.90 25.66 6.29
C GLY A 289 -11.87 24.82 5.45
N TYR A 290 -13.16 25.15 5.49
CA TYR A 290 -14.15 24.44 4.69
C TYR A 290 -15.32 25.33 4.28
N ILE A 291 -16.02 24.91 3.24
CA ILE A 291 -17.36 25.40 2.83
C ILE A 291 -18.28 24.18 2.71
N ILE A 292 -19.49 24.29 3.19
CA ILE A 292 -20.59 23.36 2.95
C ILE A 292 -21.51 24.02 1.92
N PHE A 293 -21.85 23.29 0.85
CA PHE A 293 -22.78 23.77 -0.16
C PHE A 293 -24.20 23.36 0.18
N ALA A 294 -25.07 24.36 0.35
CA ALA A 294 -26.49 24.18 0.53
C ALA A 294 -27.24 24.66 -0.74
N GLU A 295 -28.57 24.48 -0.78
CA GLU A 295 -29.37 24.95 -1.91
C GLU A 295 -29.38 26.46 -2.01
N ASP A 296 -29.31 27.12 -0.86
CA ASP A 296 -29.36 28.57 -0.67
C ASP A 296 -27.97 29.24 -0.66
N GLY A 297 -26.90 28.51 -0.97
CA GLY A 297 -25.54 29.02 -1.05
C GLY A 297 -24.53 28.27 -0.18
N GLY A 298 -23.38 28.92 0.09
CA GLY A 298 -22.29 28.34 0.91
C GLY A 298 -22.50 28.63 2.41
N LYS A 299 -22.17 27.62 3.24
CA LYS A 299 -22.16 27.72 4.72
C LYS A 299 -20.77 27.39 5.26
N GLY A 300 -20.43 27.94 6.41
CA GLY A 300 -19.15 27.66 7.09
C GLY A 300 -18.28 28.90 7.27
N PRO A 301 -17.10 28.74 7.89
CA PRO A 301 -16.25 29.87 8.28
C PRO A 301 -15.71 30.67 7.09
N ILE A 302 -15.44 30.03 5.96
CA ILE A 302 -14.93 30.67 4.75
C ILE A 302 -16.08 31.36 3.99
N ALA A 303 -17.19 30.66 3.76
CA ALA A 303 -18.31 31.17 2.98
C ALA A 303 -18.92 32.47 3.55
N LYS A 304 -18.81 32.73 4.86
CA LYS A 304 -19.28 33.96 5.48
C LYS A 304 -18.52 35.20 5.05
N ASN A 305 -17.30 35.06 4.59
CA ASN A 305 -16.41 36.16 4.26
C ASN A 305 -15.90 36.12 2.80
N LEU A 306 -16.40 35.17 2.02
CA LEU A 306 -16.12 35.04 0.59
C LEU A 306 -17.38 35.45 -0.19
N GLU A 307 -17.21 36.20 -1.26
CA GLU A 307 -18.29 36.66 -2.13
C GLU A 307 -19.06 35.46 -2.72
N ALA A 308 -20.38 35.60 -2.83
CA ALA A 308 -21.27 34.50 -3.22
C ALA A 308 -20.98 33.97 -4.63
N ASP A 309 -20.58 34.81 -5.57
CA ASP A 309 -20.18 34.44 -6.92
C ASP A 309 -18.89 33.59 -6.93
N ARG A 310 -17.95 33.89 -6.03
CA ARG A 310 -16.72 33.10 -5.85
C ARG A 310 -16.99 31.74 -5.20
N VAL A 311 -17.92 31.68 -4.24
CA VAL A 311 -18.38 30.42 -3.67
C VAL A 311 -18.98 29.53 -4.75
N GLU A 312 -19.81 30.10 -5.64
CA GLU A 312 -20.41 29.35 -6.74
C GLU A 312 -19.39 28.96 -7.81
N ALA A 313 -18.40 29.82 -8.09
CA ALA A 313 -17.28 29.49 -8.98
C ALA A 313 -16.49 28.26 -8.49
N ILE A 314 -16.18 28.20 -7.18
CA ILE A 314 -15.53 27.05 -6.55
C ILE A 314 -16.41 25.79 -6.69
N ARG A 315 -17.71 25.93 -6.41
CA ARG A 315 -18.66 24.83 -6.52
C ARG A 315 -18.71 24.26 -7.93
N ALA A 316 -18.84 25.13 -8.92
CA ALA A 316 -18.90 24.76 -10.34
C ALA A 316 -17.58 24.11 -10.80
N LYS A 317 -16.42 24.71 -10.43
CA LYS A 317 -15.09 24.20 -10.79
C LYS A 317 -14.84 22.78 -10.27
N LEU A 318 -15.37 22.45 -9.09
CA LEU A 318 -15.23 21.14 -8.45
C LEU A 318 -16.37 20.18 -8.80
N GLY A 319 -17.39 20.60 -9.54
CA GLY A 319 -18.57 19.79 -9.87
C GLY A 319 -19.38 19.36 -8.65
N LEU A 320 -19.40 20.18 -7.59
CA LEU A 320 -20.09 19.88 -6.33
C LEU A 320 -21.55 20.35 -6.37
N LYS A 321 -22.38 19.72 -5.55
CA LYS A 321 -23.81 19.99 -5.44
C LYS A 321 -24.22 20.33 -4.00
N ALA A 322 -25.45 20.71 -3.80
CA ALA A 322 -26.00 20.83 -2.46
C ALA A 322 -25.90 19.50 -1.70
N GLY A 323 -25.51 19.57 -0.43
CA GLY A 323 -25.18 18.40 0.40
C GLY A 323 -23.70 17.98 0.35
N ASP A 324 -22.88 18.62 -0.49
CA ASP A 324 -21.43 18.39 -0.54
C ASP A 324 -20.68 19.45 0.31
N ALA A 325 -19.42 19.18 0.59
CA ALA A 325 -18.51 20.13 1.19
C ALA A 325 -17.16 20.16 0.45
N VAL A 326 -16.37 21.17 0.74
CA VAL A 326 -14.99 21.30 0.26
C VAL A 326 -14.09 21.74 1.40
N PHE A 327 -12.89 21.18 1.48
CA PHE A 327 -11.85 21.59 2.41
C PHE A 327 -10.74 22.32 1.65
N PHE A 328 -10.02 23.20 2.38
CA PHE A 328 -8.96 24.01 1.77
C PHE A 328 -7.66 23.87 2.53
N ALA A 329 -6.61 23.51 1.79
CA ALA A 329 -5.23 23.61 2.22
C ALA A 329 -4.61 24.86 1.59
N ALA A 330 -3.95 25.72 2.37
CA ALA A 330 -3.37 26.95 1.87
C ALA A 330 -1.94 27.11 2.41
N GLY A 331 -1.02 27.55 1.55
CA GLY A 331 0.38 27.70 1.89
C GLY A 331 1.28 27.95 0.68
N LYS A 332 2.59 27.72 0.82
CA LYS A 332 3.57 27.92 -0.24
C LYS A 332 4.36 26.64 -0.53
N GLY A 333 4.74 26.49 -1.78
CA GLY A 333 5.67 25.45 -2.23
C GLY A 333 5.20 24.02 -2.00
N ASP A 334 6.15 23.10 -1.86
CA ASP A 334 5.89 21.67 -1.75
C ASP A 334 5.07 21.26 -0.51
N ASP A 335 5.13 22.05 0.55
CA ASP A 335 4.47 21.71 1.82
C ASP A 335 2.95 21.75 1.68
N VAL A 336 2.39 22.76 1.01
CA VAL A 336 0.93 22.82 0.76
C VAL A 336 0.48 21.72 -0.17
N VAL A 337 1.30 21.35 -1.16
CA VAL A 337 1.03 20.26 -2.10
C VAL A 337 0.93 18.94 -1.34
N LYS A 338 1.95 18.59 -0.57
CA LYS A 338 2.00 17.35 0.23
C LYS A 338 0.90 17.31 1.28
N PHE A 339 0.65 18.45 1.95
CA PHE A 339 -0.42 18.55 2.93
C PHE A 339 -1.80 18.33 2.29
N SER A 340 -2.05 18.89 1.11
CA SER A 340 -3.31 18.66 0.38
C SER A 340 -3.52 17.17 0.03
N GLY A 341 -2.44 16.43 -0.27
CA GLY A 341 -2.48 14.98 -0.45
C GLY A 341 -2.84 14.21 0.83
N LEU A 342 -2.29 14.61 1.97
CA LEU A 342 -2.68 14.06 3.28
C LEU A 342 -4.16 14.33 3.59
N VAL A 343 -4.64 15.55 3.33
CA VAL A 343 -6.05 15.93 3.50
C VAL A 343 -6.95 15.10 2.58
N ARG A 344 -6.56 14.92 1.31
CA ARG A 344 -7.28 14.07 0.35
C ARG A 344 -7.47 12.65 0.88
N THR A 345 -6.41 12.05 1.38
CA THR A 345 -6.45 10.69 1.96
C THR A 345 -7.33 10.66 3.19
N ARG A 346 -7.15 11.61 4.12
CA ARG A 346 -7.91 11.68 5.36
C ARG A 346 -9.41 11.87 5.14
N ILE A 347 -9.80 12.74 4.21
CA ILE A 347 -11.22 12.97 3.87
C ILE A 347 -11.82 11.69 3.29
N ALA A 348 -11.13 11.01 2.39
CA ALA A 348 -11.61 9.76 1.82
C ALA A 348 -11.84 8.68 2.90
N GLU A 349 -10.92 8.54 3.85
CA GLU A 349 -11.05 7.62 4.99
C GLU A 349 -12.28 7.97 5.86
N GLU A 350 -12.44 9.22 6.25
CA GLU A 350 -13.53 9.67 7.11
C GLU A 350 -14.91 9.57 6.42
N LEU A 351 -14.94 9.64 5.10
CA LEU A 351 -16.17 9.45 4.32
C LEU A 351 -16.48 8.00 3.96
N GLY A 352 -15.63 7.04 4.38
CA GLY A 352 -15.74 5.64 4.00
C GLY A 352 -15.57 5.40 2.49
N ARG A 353 -14.94 6.35 1.78
CA ARG A 353 -14.67 6.30 0.34
C ARG A 353 -13.28 5.79 0.02
N ALA A 354 -12.44 5.65 1.05
CA ALA A 354 -11.16 5.01 0.92
C ALA A 354 -11.41 3.52 0.70
N ILE A 355 -11.11 3.08 -0.53
CA ILE A 355 -10.94 1.68 -0.82
C ILE A 355 -12.26 0.89 -0.74
N ALA A 356 -13.24 1.22 -1.53
CA ALA A 356 -14.15 0.21 -2.01
C ALA A 356 -13.33 -0.73 -2.91
N LEU A 357 -12.64 -1.69 -2.29
CA LEU A 357 -12.25 -2.91 -2.97
C LEU A 357 -13.56 -3.45 -3.53
N HIS A 358 -13.70 -3.41 -4.84
CA HIS A 358 -14.84 -4.05 -5.51
C HIS A 358 -14.62 -5.56 -5.31
N VAL A 359 -15.07 -6.07 -4.15
CA VAL A 359 -15.18 -7.49 -3.91
C VAL A 359 -16.47 -7.90 -4.63
N PRO A 360 -16.42 -8.80 -5.62
CA PRO A 360 -17.62 -9.33 -6.21
C PRO A 360 -18.52 -9.88 -5.10
N ALA A 361 -19.82 -9.61 -5.14
CA ALA A 361 -20.80 -10.06 -4.15
C ALA A 361 -20.76 -11.57 -3.86
N GLU A 362 -20.22 -12.36 -4.77
CA GLU A 362 -20.00 -13.81 -4.63
C GLU A 362 -18.87 -14.18 -3.64
N ALA A 363 -17.94 -13.27 -3.34
CA ALA A 363 -16.88 -13.52 -2.36
C ALA A 363 -17.34 -13.22 -0.92
N GLU A 364 -18.28 -12.26 -0.74
CA GLU A 364 -18.94 -12.01 0.55
C GLU A 364 -19.83 -13.20 0.98
N ALA A 365 -20.46 -13.87 0.03
CA ALA A 365 -21.32 -15.03 0.29
C ALA A 365 -20.56 -16.27 0.77
N ARG A 366 -19.22 -16.33 0.59
CA ARG A 366 -18.39 -17.47 1.03
C ARG A 366 -17.73 -17.27 2.40
N GLY A 367 -18.03 -16.17 3.10
CA GLY A 367 -17.42 -15.91 4.41
C GLY A 367 -15.91 -15.66 4.38
N ASP A 368 -15.33 -15.43 3.21
CA ASP A 368 -13.95 -15.04 3.06
C ASP A 368 -13.81 -13.61 3.59
N HIS A 369 -13.57 -13.48 4.87
CA HIS A 369 -13.13 -12.23 5.47
C HIS A 369 -11.79 -11.86 4.81
N VAL A 370 -11.88 -11.06 3.77
CA VAL A 370 -10.72 -10.48 3.09
C VAL A 370 -10.09 -9.51 4.08
N GLY A 371 -9.08 -9.99 4.79
CA GLY A 371 -8.20 -9.13 5.54
C GLY A 371 -7.69 -8.04 4.59
N GLU A 372 -7.77 -6.79 5.03
CA GLU A 372 -7.28 -5.61 4.32
C GLU A 372 -5.86 -5.86 3.81
N VAL A 373 -5.71 -6.25 2.55
CA VAL A 373 -4.40 -6.22 1.89
C VAL A 373 -4.17 -4.76 1.49
N ARG A 374 -3.58 -4.01 2.39
CA ARG A 374 -3.01 -2.71 2.05
C ARG A 374 -1.78 -2.97 1.18
N LEU A 375 -1.95 -2.89 -0.12
CA LEU A 375 -0.85 -2.65 -1.04
C LEU A 375 -0.43 -1.18 -0.82
N ARG A 376 0.60 -0.98 -0.02
CA ARG A 376 1.31 0.30 0.12
C ARG A 376 2.53 0.29 -0.78
#